data_dba2089ec494bfda354fb2701b908c5c
#
_entry.id   dba2089ec494bfda354fb2701b908c5c
#
_cell.length_a   1.000
_cell.length_b   1.000
_cell.length_c   1.000
_cell.angle_alpha   90.00
_cell.angle_beta   90.00
_cell.angle_gamma   90.00
#
_symmetry.space_group_name_H-M   'P 1'
#
loop_
_entity.id
_entity.type
_entity.pdbx_description
1 polymer ?
#
loop_
_entity_poly.entity_id
_entity_poly.type
_entity_poly.pdbx_seq_one_letter_code
_entity_poly.pdbx_strand_id
1 'polypeptide(L)'
;EKDCCTKGAATGAIAFPGTNEPNTPWKLYNHLIAGVPEDVVVRDYCLGTHWSYVEADSGMGVSFTTTGGARRGYAGDLRGMSLREVAELSKSWCFEEASLGVAALNAWYSQRTLLDPLGCTYDAAVEVPDGTIRKMDAFEMYRPQISAAGGDARVVVVGHFPHVERIEEYARLTVLERKCSQAGDVPDPACEYVIPGADYLFMTGVTLINKTAPRLLDLAANATTVLVGPSVIMAPFLFRWGVDMLAGSVVADPDKARFAVKNGAGQFFGEALTMAALRNPEA
;
A
#
# COMPACT_ATOMS: atom_id res chain seq x y z
N GLU A 1 21.85 22.54 -35.17
CA GLU A 1 21.82 21.12 -34.73
C GLU A 1 22.46 21.06 -33.35
N LYS A 2 21.61 20.98 -32.32
CA LYS A 2 22.10 20.79 -30.94
C LYS A 2 21.96 19.32 -30.63
N ASP A 3 23.10 18.68 -30.41
CA ASP A 3 23.18 17.32 -29.86
C ASP A 3 22.32 17.20 -28.60
N CYS A 4 21.16 16.62 -28.77
CA CYS A 4 20.32 16.12 -27.69
C CYS A 4 20.50 14.63 -27.67
N CYS A 5 20.93 14.12 -26.53
CA CYS A 5 21.06 12.70 -26.18
C CYS A 5 22.44 12.11 -26.34
N THR A 6 23.16 12.05 -25.25
CA THR A 6 23.73 10.82 -24.69
C THR A 6 24.35 11.13 -23.32
N LYS A 7 23.55 11.36 -22.30
CA LYS A 7 24.01 11.02 -20.93
C LYS A 7 23.58 9.58 -20.70
N GLY A 8 24.57 8.69 -20.75
CA GLY A 8 24.38 7.28 -20.54
C GLY A 8 23.54 7.01 -19.28
N ALA A 9 22.65 6.04 -19.39
CA ALA A 9 21.92 5.52 -18.27
C ALA A 9 22.92 5.18 -17.16
N ALA A 10 22.78 5.78 -16.00
CA ALA A 10 23.59 5.43 -14.85
C ALA A 10 23.23 3.98 -14.47
N THR A 11 24.13 3.05 -14.78
CA THR A 11 24.14 1.68 -14.27
C THR A 11 24.72 1.67 -12.86
N GLY A 12 24.29 2.62 -12.01
CA GLY A 12 24.74 2.74 -10.63
C GLY A 12 23.73 2.14 -9.67
N ALA A 13 24.19 1.78 -8.48
CA ALA A 13 23.32 1.35 -7.38
C ALA A 13 22.20 2.38 -7.15
N ILE A 14 20.97 1.88 -6.88
CA ILE A 14 19.85 2.73 -6.52
C ILE A 14 20.11 3.29 -5.11
N ALA A 15 20.30 4.58 -5.00
CA ALA A 15 20.58 5.24 -3.73
C ALA A 15 19.94 6.64 -3.67
N PHE A 16 19.42 6.96 -2.50
CA PHE A 16 18.82 8.26 -2.21
C PHE A 16 19.58 8.91 -1.03
N PRO A 17 20.44 9.92 -1.28
CA PRO A 17 21.22 10.58 -0.23
C PRO A 17 20.32 11.13 0.90
N GLY A 18 20.77 10.99 2.14
CA GLY A 18 20.05 11.50 3.32
C GLY A 18 18.89 10.63 3.79
N THR A 19 18.57 9.52 3.11
CA THR A 19 17.44 8.65 3.50
C THR A 19 17.81 7.55 4.50
N ASN A 20 19.07 7.45 4.89
CA ASN A 20 19.55 6.47 5.89
C ASN A 20 19.74 7.10 7.30
N GLU A 21 19.36 8.36 7.48
CA GLU A 21 19.48 9.06 8.75
C GLU A 21 18.60 8.39 9.83
N PRO A 22 19.14 8.07 11.00
CA PRO A 22 18.38 7.55 12.12
C PRO A 22 17.39 8.61 12.65
N ASN A 23 16.28 8.15 13.20
CA ASN A 23 15.23 9.01 13.80
C ASN A 23 14.50 9.96 12.82
N THR A 24 14.45 9.60 11.56
CA THR A 24 13.67 10.28 10.52
C THR A 24 12.51 9.39 10.06
N PRO A 25 11.51 9.92 9.33
CA PRO A 25 10.46 9.10 8.69
C PRO A 25 10.99 7.98 7.79
N TRP A 26 12.22 8.11 7.28
CA TRP A 26 12.90 7.07 6.50
C TRP A 26 13.16 5.77 7.27
N LYS A 27 13.16 5.83 8.61
CA LYS A 27 13.32 4.64 9.45
C LYS A 27 12.31 3.54 9.10
N LEU A 28 11.06 3.89 8.77
CA LEU A 28 10.04 2.94 8.34
C LEU A 28 10.48 2.21 7.07
N TYR A 29 10.89 2.96 6.04
CA TYR A 29 11.33 2.40 4.76
C TYR A 29 12.60 1.59 4.90
N ASN A 30 13.58 2.09 5.66
CA ASN A 30 14.85 1.40 5.90
C ASN A 30 14.63 0.02 6.53
N HIS A 31 13.71 -0.08 7.49
CA HIS A 31 13.38 -1.37 8.11
C HIS A 31 12.67 -2.31 7.15
N LEU A 32 11.71 -1.82 6.34
CA LEU A 32 11.05 -2.63 5.33
C LEU A 32 12.05 -3.17 4.30
N ILE A 33 12.96 -2.33 3.82
CA ILE A 33 13.98 -2.70 2.85
C ILE A 33 14.97 -3.69 3.44
N ALA A 34 15.43 -3.47 4.67
CA ALA A 34 16.38 -4.35 5.36
C ALA A 34 15.82 -5.77 5.60
N GLY A 35 14.50 -5.93 5.67
CA GLY A 35 13.84 -7.24 5.79
C GLY A 35 13.76 -8.03 4.49
N VAL A 36 14.07 -7.44 3.33
CA VAL A 36 14.15 -8.16 2.06
C VAL A 36 15.52 -8.83 1.95
N PRO A 37 15.64 -10.15 1.65
CA PRO A 37 16.93 -10.81 1.46
C PRO A 37 17.71 -10.23 0.27
N GLU A 38 19.04 -10.25 0.35
CA GLU A 38 19.91 -9.69 -0.71
C GLU A 38 20.03 -10.59 -1.94
N ASP A 39 19.81 -11.88 -1.76
CA ASP A 39 19.96 -12.92 -2.77
C ASP A 39 18.70 -13.15 -3.63
N VAL A 40 17.59 -12.49 -3.30
CA VAL A 40 16.36 -12.53 -4.11
C VAL A 40 16.54 -11.63 -5.32
N VAL A 41 16.36 -12.16 -6.53
CA VAL A 41 16.64 -11.49 -7.79
C VAL A 41 15.34 -11.12 -8.52
N VAL A 42 15.28 -9.91 -9.06
CA VAL A 42 14.17 -9.44 -9.91
C VAL A 42 14.23 -10.11 -11.29
N ARG A 43 13.11 -10.68 -11.71
CA ARG A 43 12.96 -11.40 -12.99
C ARG A 43 12.23 -10.58 -14.04
N ASP A 44 11.17 -9.87 -13.65
CA ASP A 44 10.39 -8.99 -14.53
C ASP A 44 9.79 -7.84 -13.75
N TYR A 45 9.39 -6.78 -14.42
CA TYR A 45 8.70 -5.65 -13.85
C TYR A 45 7.93 -4.86 -14.91
N CYS A 46 6.93 -4.13 -14.49
CA CYS A 46 6.24 -3.19 -15.36
C CYS A 46 5.75 -1.98 -14.55
N LEU A 47 6.08 -0.80 -15.04
CA LEU A 47 5.45 0.45 -14.64
C LEU A 47 4.24 0.67 -15.56
N GLY A 48 3.08 0.18 -15.16
CA GLY A 48 1.86 0.29 -15.95
C GLY A 48 1.11 1.58 -15.67
N THR A 49 0.00 1.79 -16.36
CA THR A 49 -0.80 3.02 -16.28
C THR A 49 -1.51 3.19 -14.94
N HIS A 50 -2.08 2.13 -14.40
CA HIS A 50 -2.85 2.12 -13.14
C HIS A 50 -2.20 1.28 -12.07
N TRP A 51 -1.53 0.21 -12.47
CA TRP A 51 -0.84 -0.72 -11.57
C TRP A 51 0.57 -0.97 -12.06
N SER A 52 1.47 -1.19 -11.11
CA SER A 52 2.83 -1.63 -11.35
C SER A 52 3.05 -2.97 -10.70
N TYR A 53 3.95 -3.79 -11.25
CA TYR A 53 4.40 -5.01 -10.60
C TYR A 53 5.91 -5.15 -10.62
N VAL A 54 6.42 -5.89 -9.66
CA VAL A 54 7.77 -6.46 -9.67
C VAL A 54 7.64 -7.95 -9.41
N GLU A 55 8.24 -8.75 -10.26
CA GLU A 55 8.34 -10.21 -10.12
C GLU A 55 9.77 -10.58 -9.80
N ALA A 56 9.96 -11.38 -8.76
CA ALA A 56 11.24 -11.83 -8.27
C ALA A 56 11.20 -13.33 -7.97
N ASP A 57 12.34 -13.91 -7.55
CA ASP A 57 12.41 -15.31 -7.15
C ASP A 57 11.47 -15.68 -5.99
N SER A 58 11.11 -14.69 -5.16
CA SER A 58 10.16 -14.85 -4.06
C SER A 58 8.70 -14.91 -4.50
N GLY A 59 8.36 -14.30 -5.62
CA GLY A 59 7.01 -14.14 -6.15
C GLY A 59 6.79 -12.77 -6.77
N MET A 60 5.53 -12.43 -7.05
CA MET A 60 5.13 -11.15 -7.63
C MET A 60 4.46 -10.26 -6.59
N GLY A 61 4.84 -8.98 -6.59
CA GLY A 61 4.18 -7.92 -5.83
C GLY A 61 3.61 -6.85 -6.75
N VAL A 62 2.51 -6.24 -6.33
CA VAL A 62 1.84 -5.16 -7.07
C VAL A 62 1.75 -3.90 -6.22
N SER A 63 1.60 -2.77 -6.87
CA SER A 63 1.20 -1.50 -6.25
C SER A 63 0.43 -0.64 -7.24
N PHE A 64 -0.35 0.30 -6.71
CA PHE A 64 -0.98 1.32 -7.54
C PHE A 64 0.10 2.22 -8.16
N THR A 65 -0.01 2.54 -9.44
CA THR A 65 0.90 3.48 -10.10
C THR A 65 0.48 4.90 -9.74
N THR A 66 1.21 5.48 -8.79
CA THR A 66 1.00 6.87 -8.38
C THR A 66 1.86 7.77 -9.26
N THR A 67 1.26 8.81 -9.83
CA THR A 67 1.95 9.77 -10.68
C THR A 67 2.26 11.05 -9.93
N GLY A 68 3.33 11.74 -10.33
CA GLY A 68 3.71 13.05 -9.79
C GLY A 68 4.93 12.99 -8.88
N GLY A 69 5.08 14.03 -8.05
CA GLY A 69 6.29 14.24 -7.26
C GLY A 69 7.45 14.77 -8.10
N ALA A 70 8.66 14.29 -7.82
CA ALA A 70 9.85 14.70 -8.54
C ALA A 70 9.94 14.05 -9.94
N ARG A 71 10.80 14.61 -10.78
CA ARG A 71 11.10 14.02 -12.09
C ARG A 71 11.80 12.67 -11.90
N ARG A 72 11.47 11.70 -12.76
CA ARG A 72 12.10 10.38 -12.79
C ARG A 72 13.63 10.50 -12.88
N GLY A 73 14.33 9.84 -11.98
CA GLY A 73 15.79 9.84 -11.88
C GLY A 73 16.44 8.53 -12.30
N TYR A 74 15.75 7.41 -12.14
CA TYR A 74 16.26 6.09 -12.49
C TYR A 74 15.67 5.61 -13.83
N ALA A 75 16.55 5.20 -14.75
CA ALA A 75 16.17 4.73 -16.09
C ALA A 75 16.82 3.39 -16.47
N GLY A 76 17.45 2.69 -15.50
CA GLY A 76 18.07 1.39 -15.72
C GLY A 76 17.07 0.25 -15.83
N ASP A 77 17.55 -0.90 -16.33
CA ASP A 77 16.79 -2.14 -16.28
C ASP A 77 16.89 -2.74 -14.88
N LEU A 78 15.76 -3.08 -14.26
CA LEU A 78 15.71 -3.64 -12.92
C LEU A 78 15.91 -5.17 -12.91
N ARG A 79 15.80 -5.83 -14.06
CA ARG A 79 15.97 -7.29 -14.17
C ARG A 79 17.41 -7.70 -13.83
N GLY A 80 17.53 -8.73 -13.02
CA GLY A 80 18.83 -9.22 -12.55
C GLY A 80 19.38 -8.48 -11.33
N MET A 81 18.76 -7.38 -10.91
CA MET A 81 19.12 -6.67 -9.67
C MET A 81 18.59 -7.42 -8.44
N SER A 82 19.22 -7.21 -7.29
CA SER A 82 18.66 -7.65 -6.00
C SER A 82 17.32 -6.97 -5.75
N LEU A 83 16.33 -7.76 -5.29
CA LEU A 83 15.02 -7.22 -4.92
C LEU A 83 15.13 -6.15 -3.83
N ARG A 84 16.06 -6.32 -2.87
CA ARG A 84 16.36 -5.33 -1.84
C ARG A 84 16.81 -4.01 -2.44
N GLU A 85 17.68 -4.05 -3.45
CA GLU A 85 18.15 -2.86 -4.14
C GLU A 85 17.02 -2.17 -4.90
N VAL A 86 16.15 -2.93 -5.58
CA VAL A 86 14.97 -2.36 -6.26
C VAL A 86 13.97 -1.78 -5.27
N ALA A 87 13.84 -2.36 -4.08
CA ALA A 87 13.00 -1.81 -3.02
C ALA A 87 13.44 -0.42 -2.53
N GLU A 88 14.73 -0.03 -2.73
CA GLU A 88 15.20 1.34 -2.45
C GLU A 88 14.41 2.40 -3.24
N LEU A 89 13.87 2.07 -4.42
CA LEU A 89 13.01 2.97 -5.17
C LEU A 89 11.80 3.45 -4.35
N SER A 90 11.36 2.73 -3.32
CA SER A 90 10.30 3.17 -2.43
C SER A 90 10.60 4.51 -1.75
N LYS A 91 11.87 4.90 -1.64
CA LYS A 91 12.32 6.18 -1.11
C LYS A 91 12.35 7.31 -2.14
N SER A 92 12.17 7.02 -3.44
CA SER A 92 12.17 8.03 -4.49
C SER A 92 11.04 9.04 -4.29
N TRP A 93 11.35 10.31 -4.51
CA TRP A 93 10.32 11.36 -4.61
C TRP A 93 9.61 11.41 -5.96
N CYS A 94 10.07 10.66 -6.97
CA CYS A 94 9.28 10.33 -8.15
C CYS A 94 8.31 9.21 -7.78
N PHE A 95 7.01 9.48 -7.78
CA PHE A 95 6.02 8.54 -7.27
C PHE A 95 5.87 7.31 -8.16
N GLU A 96 6.14 7.42 -9.45
CA GLU A 96 6.19 6.28 -10.36
C GLU A 96 7.32 5.30 -9.98
N GLU A 97 8.52 5.82 -9.65
CA GLU A 97 9.62 4.99 -9.14
C GLU A 97 9.27 4.39 -7.79
N ALA A 98 8.68 5.20 -6.90
CA ALA A 98 8.26 4.71 -5.59
C ALA A 98 7.19 3.63 -5.67
N SER A 99 6.31 3.68 -6.69
CA SER A 99 5.35 2.61 -6.96
C SER A 99 6.05 1.29 -7.28
N LEU A 100 7.12 1.30 -8.09
CA LEU A 100 7.93 0.11 -8.33
C LEU A 100 8.62 -0.37 -7.05
N GLY A 101 9.15 0.54 -6.24
CA GLY A 101 9.76 0.20 -4.95
C GLY A 101 8.80 -0.48 -3.98
N VAL A 102 7.54 0.00 -3.91
CA VAL A 102 6.48 -0.63 -3.09
C VAL A 102 6.06 -1.98 -3.68
N ALA A 103 5.97 -2.10 -5.02
CA ALA A 103 5.73 -3.40 -5.66
C ALA A 103 6.87 -4.40 -5.36
N ALA A 104 8.13 -3.94 -5.31
CA ALA A 104 9.26 -4.78 -4.92
C ALA A 104 9.17 -5.25 -3.46
N LEU A 105 8.78 -4.37 -2.53
CA LEU A 105 8.52 -4.76 -1.15
C LEU A 105 7.38 -5.80 -1.07
N ASN A 106 6.31 -5.61 -1.85
CA ASN A 106 5.22 -6.57 -1.93
C ASN A 106 5.63 -7.91 -2.58
N ALA A 107 6.59 -7.92 -3.51
CA ALA A 107 7.13 -9.17 -4.07
C ALA A 107 7.80 -10.05 -3.00
N TRP A 108 8.23 -9.47 -1.87
CA TRP A 108 8.73 -10.20 -0.72
C TRP A 108 7.66 -10.44 0.33
N TYR A 109 7.06 -9.37 0.86
CA TYR A 109 6.20 -9.45 2.03
C TYR A 109 4.81 -10.02 1.76
N SER A 110 4.27 -9.88 0.53
CA SER A 110 2.91 -10.30 0.19
C SER A 110 2.89 -11.71 -0.40
N GLN A 111 3.59 -12.67 0.26
CA GLN A 111 3.65 -14.06 -0.15
C GLN A 111 2.98 -14.96 0.88
N ARG A 112 2.16 -15.92 0.44
CA ARG A 112 1.47 -16.87 1.34
C ARG A 112 2.45 -17.61 2.23
N THR A 113 3.63 -17.96 1.73
CA THR A 113 4.67 -18.66 2.51
C THR A 113 5.11 -17.87 3.74
N LEU A 114 5.05 -16.54 3.71
CA LEU A 114 5.35 -15.67 4.85
C LEU A 114 4.11 -15.35 5.70
N LEU A 115 2.94 -15.27 5.08
CA LEU A 115 1.72 -14.82 5.73
C LEU A 115 0.92 -15.93 6.42
N ASP A 116 0.91 -17.15 5.85
CA ASP A 116 0.17 -18.28 6.42
C ASP A 116 0.60 -18.62 7.85
N PRO A 117 1.91 -18.68 8.19
CA PRO A 117 2.34 -18.93 9.57
C PRO A 117 1.91 -17.85 10.57
N LEU A 118 1.56 -16.65 10.09
CA LEU A 118 1.12 -15.52 10.91
C LEU A 118 -0.40 -15.48 11.11
N GLY A 119 -1.13 -16.44 10.56
CA GLY A 119 -2.59 -16.49 10.65
C GLY A 119 -3.31 -15.51 9.73
N CYS A 120 -2.70 -15.15 8.61
CA CYS A 120 -3.35 -14.30 7.59
C CYS A 120 -4.62 -14.99 7.06
N THR A 121 -5.68 -14.23 6.90
CA THR A 121 -6.94 -14.69 6.29
C THR A 121 -7.05 -14.18 4.86
N TYR A 122 -7.71 -14.97 4.00
CA TYR A 122 -7.81 -14.64 2.58
C TYR A 122 -9.26 -14.64 2.14
N ASP A 123 -9.62 -13.70 1.26
CA ASP A 123 -10.95 -13.54 0.67
C ASP A 123 -12.07 -13.72 1.70
N ALA A 124 -11.93 -13.05 2.85
CA ALA A 124 -12.91 -13.13 3.93
C ALA A 124 -14.33 -12.85 3.37
N ALA A 125 -15.27 -13.65 3.78
CA ALA A 125 -16.65 -13.56 3.29
C ALA A 125 -17.63 -13.85 4.43
N VAL A 126 -18.85 -13.36 4.30
CA VAL A 126 -19.98 -13.59 5.20
C VAL A 126 -21.17 -14.09 4.41
N GLU A 127 -21.86 -15.09 4.94
CA GLU A 127 -23.17 -15.49 4.44
C GLU A 127 -24.22 -14.49 4.94
N VAL A 128 -24.94 -13.85 4.02
CA VAL A 128 -26.04 -12.94 4.35
C VAL A 128 -27.36 -13.70 4.44
N PRO A 129 -28.41 -13.13 5.09
CA PRO A 129 -29.66 -13.85 5.38
C PRO A 129 -30.40 -14.48 4.22
N ASP A 130 -30.11 -14.05 2.99
CA ASP A 130 -30.68 -14.64 1.75
C ASP A 130 -29.88 -15.84 1.21
N GLY A 131 -28.82 -16.28 1.94
CA GLY A 131 -27.94 -17.36 1.54
C GLY A 131 -26.81 -16.94 0.57
N THR A 132 -26.72 -15.67 0.21
CA THR A 132 -25.65 -15.17 -0.65
C THR A 132 -24.34 -15.02 0.15
N ILE A 133 -23.22 -15.41 -0.45
CA ILE A 133 -21.89 -15.17 0.13
C ILE A 133 -21.37 -13.82 -0.38
N ARG A 134 -21.14 -12.90 0.55
CA ARG A 134 -20.60 -11.58 0.26
C ARG A 134 -19.16 -11.47 0.78
N LYS A 135 -18.24 -11.04 -0.10
CA LYS A 135 -16.87 -10.74 0.32
C LYS A 135 -16.88 -9.58 1.32
N MET A 136 -16.07 -9.73 2.37
CA MET A 136 -15.86 -8.69 3.38
C MET A 136 -14.59 -7.90 3.02
N ASP A 137 -14.73 -6.59 2.96
CA ASP A 137 -13.59 -5.68 2.93
C ASP A 137 -13.15 -5.30 4.36
N ALA A 138 -12.10 -4.50 4.48
CA ALA A 138 -11.58 -4.06 5.78
C ALA A 138 -12.60 -3.25 6.59
N PHE A 139 -13.46 -2.46 5.93
CA PHE A 139 -14.48 -1.66 6.59
C PHE A 139 -15.56 -2.55 7.21
N GLU A 140 -16.01 -3.56 6.48
CA GLU A 140 -16.98 -4.55 6.96
C GLU A 140 -16.43 -5.38 8.13
N MET A 141 -15.12 -5.67 8.14
CA MET A 141 -14.47 -6.40 9.25
C MET A 141 -14.52 -5.61 10.57
N TYR A 142 -14.55 -4.29 10.53
CA TYR A 142 -14.62 -3.43 11.70
C TYR A 142 -16.00 -2.85 11.96
N ARG A 143 -16.96 -3.02 11.05
CA ARG A 143 -18.33 -2.50 11.20
C ARG A 143 -18.98 -2.85 12.54
N PRO A 144 -18.87 -4.09 13.07
CA PRO A 144 -19.48 -4.43 14.36
C PRO A 144 -18.93 -3.58 15.51
N GLN A 145 -17.61 -3.40 15.59
CA GLN A 145 -16.97 -2.60 16.63
C GLN A 145 -17.32 -1.12 16.49
N ILE A 146 -17.28 -0.58 15.27
CA ILE A 146 -17.61 0.82 14.98
C ILE A 146 -19.08 1.10 15.32
N SER A 147 -19.99 0.21 14.92
CA SER A 147 -21.43 0.36 15.17
C SER A 147 -21.78 0.27 16.65
N ALA A 148 -20.99 -0.43 17.46
CA ALA A 148 -21.20 -0.53 18.91
C ALA A 148 -21.09 0.83 19.63
N ALA A 149 -20.46 1.83 19.03
CA ALA A 149 -20.41 3.19 19.53
C ALA A 149 -21.69 4.02 19.26
N GLY A 150 -22.75 3.41 18.72
CA GLY A 150 -24.06 4.03 18.53
C GLY A 150 -24.09 5.21 17.55
N GLY A 151 -23.20 5.23 16.57
CA GLY A 151 -23.11 6.28 15.55
C GLY A 151 -22.17 7.45 15.90
N ASP A 152 -21.58 7.44 17.09
CA ASP A 152 -20.69 8.50 17.55
C ASP A 152 -19.22 8.27 17.22
N ALA A 153 -18.84 7.06 16.77
CA ALA A 153 -17.46 6.74 16.37
C ALA A 153 -16.99 7.67 15.24
N ARG A 154 -15.81 8.22 15.41
CA ARG A 154 -15.16 9.10 14.42
C ARG A 154 -14.25 8.26 13.54
N VAL A 155 -14.67 8.05 12.31
CA VAL A 155 -13.93 7.27 11.31
C VAL A 155 -13.28 8.22 10.31
N VAL A 156 -11.97 8.16 10.19
CA VAL A 156 -11.21 8.88 9.19
C VAL A 156 -10.72 7.89 8.14
N VAL A 157 -10.94 8.21 6.87
CA VAL A 157 -10.47 7.42 5.74
C VAL A 157 -9.54 8.27 4.89
N VAL A 158 -8.33 7.79 4.64
CA VAL A 158 -7.35 8.45 3.77
C VAL A 158 -7.34 7.77 2.42
N GLY A 159 -7.80 8.47 1.40
CA GLY A 159 -8.01 7.97 0.04
C GLY A 159 -9.46 7.57 -0.22
N HIS A 160 -9.81 7.48 -1.50
CA HIS A 160 -11.13 7.04 -1.94
C HIS A 160 -11.18 5.52 -2.13
N PHE A 161 -12.19 4.91 -1.53
CA PHE A 161 -12.52 3.50 -1.70
C PHE A 161 -13.96 3.36 -2.21
N PRO A 162 -14.26 2.34 -3.01
CA PRO A 162 -15.64 2.08 -3.44
C PRO A 162 -16.57 1.95 -2.22
N HIS A 163 -17.70 2.65 -2.26
CA HIS A 163 -18.75 2.59 -1.23
C HIS A 163 -18.33 3.05 0.17
N VAL A 164 -17.27 3.85 0.30
CA VAL A 164 -16.81 4.39 1.59
C VAL A 164 -17.90 5.20 2.31
N GLU A 165 -18.80 5.84 1.56
CA GLU A 165 -19.94 6.61 2.06
C GLU A 165 -20.90 5.79 2.93
N ARG A 166 -20.93 4.47 2.80
CA ARG A 166 -21.76 3.58 3.65
C ARG A 166 -21.37 3.64 5.13
N ILE A 167 -20.18 4.10 5.45
CA ILE A 167 -19.74 4.29 6.84
C ILE A 167 -20.62 5.33 7.54
N GLU A 168 -21.14 6.32 6.81
CA GLU A 168 -22.06 7.34 7.37
C GLU A 168 -23.36 6.76 7.94
N GLU A 169 -23.75 5.56 7.53
CA GLU A 169 -24.92 4.86 8.08
C GLU A 169 -24.74 4.49 9.56
N TYR A 170 -23.49 4.38 10.05
CA TYR A 170 -23.21 3.87 11.40
C TYR A 170 -22.06 4.59 12.14
N ALA A 171 -21.44 5.62 11.54
CA ALA A 171 -20.37 6.39 12.15
C ALA A 171 -20.28 7.81 11.56
N ARG A 172 -19.47 8.65 12.19
CA ARG A 172 -19.11 9.99 11.66
C ARG A 172 -17.90 9.83 10.75
N LEU A 173 -18.13 9.92 9.45
CA LEU A 173 -17.09 9.76 8.43
C LEU A 173 -16.41 11.09 8.09
N THR A 174 -15.09 11.06 7.94
CA THR A 174 -14.29 12.10 7.26
C THR A 174 -13.40 11.42 6.24
N VAL A 175 -13.47 11.81 4.98
CA VAL A 175 -12.60 11.32 3.90
C VAL A 175 -11.54 12.38 3.59
N LEU A 176 -10.29 12.03 3.76
CA LEU A 176 -9.13 12.85 3.41
C LEU A 176 -8.65 12.45 2.02
N GLU A 177 -8.63 13.41 1.10
CA GLU A 177 -8.23 13.14 -0.28
C GLU A 177 -7.30 14.26 -0.82
N ARG A 178 -6.29 13.86 -1.57
CA ARG A 178 -5.35 14.81 -2.18
C ARG A 178 -5.99 15.59 -3.31
N LYS A 179 -6.83 14.95 -4.10
CA LYS A 179 -7.61 15.56 -5.18
C LYS A 179 -9.09 15.40 -4.83
N CYS A 180 -9.59 16.35 -4.06
CA CYS A 180 -11.02 16.39 -3.71
C CYS A 180 -11.87 16.41 -4.97
N SER A 181 -12.61 15.33 -5.20
CA SER A 181 -13.45 15.14 -6.39
C SER A 181 -14.90 14.86 -6.05
N GLN A 182 -15.20 14.57 -4.79
CA GLN A 182 -16.54 14.30 -4.32
C GLN A 182 -16.98 15.33 -3.26
N ALA A 183 -18.28 15.52 -3.16
CA ALA A 183 -18.85 16.34 -2.10
C ALA A 183 -18.55 15.69 -0.74
N GLY A 184 -17.96 16.46 0.18
CA GLY A 184 -17.54 15.95 1.49
C GLY A 184 -16.07 15.56 1.60
N ASP A 185 -15.33 15.49 0.48
CA ASP A 185 -13.88 15.32 0.54
C ASP A 185 -13.22 16.49 1.28
N VAL A 186 -12.28 16.15 2.14
CA VAL A 186 -11.48 17.11 2.91
C VAL A 186 -10.03 17.01 2.44
N PRO A 187 -9.34 18.13 2.15
CA PRO A 187 -8.00 18.08 1.59
C PRO A 187 -6.95 17.55 2.59
N ASP A 188 -5.93 16.89 2.05
CA ASP A 188 -4.80 16.26 2.80
C ASP A 188 -4.33 17.05 4.04
N PRO A 189 -4.11 18.38 4.00
CA PRO A 189 -3.60 19.11 5.15
C PRO A 189 -4.52 19.09 6.38
N ALA A 190 -5.81 18.75 6.21
CA ALA A 190 -6.74 18.59 7.33
C ALA A 190 -6.41 17.37 8.21
N CYS A 191 -5.52 16.47 7.78
CA CYS A 191 -5.08 15.33 8.57
C CYS A 191 -4.59 15.73 9.97
N GLU A 192 -3.88 16.85 10.08
CA GLU A 192 -3.37 17.40 11.36
C GLU A 192 -4.49 17.76 12.34
N TYR A 193 -5.69 18.05 11.84
CA TYR A 193 -6.84 18.48 12.64
C TYR A 193 -7.82 17.35 12.96
N VAL A 194 -7.95 16.36 12.07
CA VAL A 194 -9.01 15.34 12.20
C VAL A 194 -8.49 14.00 12.70
N ILE A 195 -7.28 13.57 12.32
CA ILE A 195 -6.75 12.26 12.73
C ILE A 195 -6.49 12.16 14.23
N PRO A 196 -5.94 13.17 14.95
CA PRO A 196 -5.73 13.07 16.40
C PRO A 196 -6.99 12.82 17.21
N GLY A 197 -8.15 13.13 16.65
CA GLY A 197 -9.45 12.89 17.26
C GLY A 197 -10.18 11.66 16.74
N ALA A 198 -9.61 10.89 15.83
CA ALA A 198 -10.25 9.71 15.26
C ALA A 198 -10.26 8.54 16.26
N ASP A 199 -11.33 7.73 16.19
CA ASP A 199 -11.42 6.45 16.88
C ASP A 199 -10.92 5.32 15.97
N TYR A 200 -11.12 5.49 14.64
CA TYR A 200 -10.64 4.58 13.59
C TYR A 200 -10.00 5.36 12.44
N LEU A 201 -8.86 4.88 11.98
CA LEU A 201 -8.19 5.36 10.79
C LEU A 201 -8.03 4.24 9.77
N PHE A 202 -8.64 4.40 8.61
CA PHE A 202 -8.39 3.55 7.45
C PHE A 202 -7.56 4.34 6.45
N MET A 203 -6.39 3.83 6.06
CA MET A 203 -5.54 4.55 5.13
C MET A 203 -5.05 3.67 3.99
N THR A 204 -5.09 4.23 2.78
CA THR A 204 -4.63 3.53 1.59
C THR A 204 -3.15 3.20 1.65
N GLY A 205 -2.73 2.04 1.13
CA GLY A 205 -1.32 1.69 0.94
C GLY A 205 -0.55 2.69 0.06
N VAL A 206 -1.23 3.52 -0.73
CA VAL A 206 -0.62 4.61 -1.51
C VAL A 206 0.10 5.63 -0.62
N THR A 207 -0.27 5.74 0.65
CA THR A 207 0.44 6.59 1.63
C THR A 207 1.90 6.18 1.85
N LEU A 208 2.23 4.92 1.60
CA LEU A 208 3.61 4.43 1.60
C LEU A 208 4.37 4.88 0.33
N ILE A 209 3.67 5.03 -0.80
CA ILE A 209 4.27 5.50 -2.06
C ILE A 209 4.60 6.99 -1.98
N ASN A 210 3.67 7.81 -1.51
CA ASN A 210 3.79 9.26 -1.44
C ASN A 210 4.44 9.78 -0.14
N LYS A 211 4.89 8.89 0.76
CA LYS A 211 5.61 9.14 2.02
C LYS A 211 4.79 9.84 3.10
N THR A 212 3.47 9.89 3.00
CA THR A 212 2.64 10.45 4.07
C THR A 212 2.40 9.49 5.23
N ALA A 213 2.56 8.17 5.00
CA ALA A 213 2.28 7.13 6.01
C ALA A 213 2.94 7.39 7.38
N PRO A 214 4.25 7.70 7.50
CA PRO A 214 4.86 7.90 8.81
C PRO A 214 4.16 9.01 9.62
N ARG A 215 3.84 10.14 8.99
CA ARG A 215 3.16 11.24 9.68
C ARG A 215 1.72 10.91 10.06
N LEU A 216 0.99 10.24 9.18
CA LEU A 216 -0.39 9.84 9.46
C LEU A 216 -0.46 8.84 10.63
N LEU A 217 0.50 7.89 10.70
CA LEU A 217 0.61 6.96 11.81
C LEU A 217 0.93 7.65 13.14
N ASP A 218 1.83 8.65 13.13
CA ASP A 218 2.11 9.47 14.32
C ASP A 218 0.86 10.20 14.82
N LEU A 219 0.06 10.75 13.91
CA LEU A 219 -1.19 11.45 14.26
C LEU A 219 -2.25 10.50 14.81
N ALA A 220 -2.23 9.24 14.40
CA ALA A 220 -3.22 8.21 14.74
C ALA A 220 -2.90 7.43 16.03
N ALA A 221 -2.00 7.93 16.89
CA ALA A 221 -1.49 7.21 18.06
C ALA A 221 -2.58 6.63 18.99
N ASN A 222 -3.80 7.18 18.96
CA ASN A 222 -4.92 6.73 19.79
C ASN A 222 -6.05 6.08 18.99
N ALA A 223 -5.90 5.93 17.68
CA ALA A 223 -6.91 5.35 16.81
C ALA A 223 -6.60 3.88 16.47
N THR A 224 -7.63 3.07 16.31
CA THR A 224 -7.47 1.78 15.63
C THR A 224 -7.13 2.04 14.18
N THR A 225 -5.95 1.60 13.74
CA THR A 225 -5.40 1.94 12.41
C THR A 225 -5.33 0.74 11.49
N VAL A 226 -5.91 0.87 10.30
CA VAL A 226 -5.98 -0.17 9.28
C VAL A 226 -5.37 0.35 7.97
N LEU A 227 -4.38 -0.36 7.44
CA LEU A 227 -3.88 -0.13 6.08
C LEU A 227 -4.72 -0.93 5.09
N VAL A 228 -5.20 -0.30 4.01
CA VAL A 228 -6.17 -0.90 3.08
C VAL A 228 -5.69 -0.80 1.63
N GLY A 229 -5.93 -1.87 0.88
CA GLY A 229 -5.75 -1.94 -0.57
C GLY A 229 -4.50 -2.69 -1.03
N PRO A 230 -4.42 -3.04 -2.33
CA PRO A 230 -3.35 -3.90 -2.85
C PRO A 230 -1.93 -3.32 -2.76
N SER A 231 -1.79 -2.01 -2.56
CA SER A 231 -0.47 -1.37 -2.34
C SER A 231 0.03 -1.52 -0.90
N VAL A 232 -0.76 -2.09 0.01
CA VAL A 232 -0.33 -2.34 1.39
C VAL A 232 0.81 -3.35 1.40
N ILE A 233 1.89 -2.99 2.07
CA ILE A 233 3.00 -3.91 2.30
C ILE A 233 2.63 -4.81 3.48
N MET A 234 2.49 -6.13 3.22
CA MET A 234 2.03 -7.11 4.22
C MET A 234 3.16 -7.47 5.20
N ALA A 235 3.87 -6.49 5.71
CA ALA A 235 4.99 -6.66 6.63
C ALA A 235 4.53 -6.50 8.09
N PRO A 236 4.63 -7.54 8.95
CA PRO A 236 4.25 -7.46 10.36
C PRO A 236 5.01 -6.37 11.13
N PHE A 237 6.16 -5.96 10.62
CA PHE A 237 6.92 -4.86 11.17
C PHE A 237 6.08 -3.56 11.32
N LEU A 238 5.10 -3.33 10.43
CA LEU A 238 4.21 -2.17 10.49
C LEU A 238 3.34 -2.11 11.75
N PHE A 239 3.11 -3.24 12.42
CA PHE A 239 2.42 -3.27 13.70
C PHE A 239 3.15 -2.47 14.78
N ARG A 240 4.49 -2.44 14.73
CA ARG A 240 5.31 -1.61 15.63
C ARG A 240 5.20 -0.11 15.36
N TRP A 241 4.53 0.27 14.28
CA TRP A 241 4.22 1.65 13.91
C TRP A 241 2.77 2.03 14.22
N GLY A 242 2.07 1.20 15.03
CA GLY A 242 0.71 1.47 15.46
C GLY A 242 -0.36 1.03 14.45
N VAL A 243 -0.03 0.12 13.54
CA VAL A 243 -1.01 -0.50 12.65
C VAL A 243 -1.64 -1.71 13.36
N ASP A 244 -2.98 -1.79 13.37
CA ASP A 244 -3.74 -2.88 13.97
C ASP A 244 -4.11 -3.97 12.96
N MET A 245 -4.27 -3.62 11.69
CA MET A 245 -4.52 -4.58 10.63
C MET A 245 -3.90 -4.14 9.30
N LEU A 246 -3.31 -5.11 8.60
CA LEU A 246 -2.89 -5.00 7.20
C LEU A 246 -3.93 -5.69 6.33
N ALA A 247 -4.68 -4.93 5.54
CA ALA A 247 -5.67 -5.43 4.59
C ALA A 247 -5.18 -5.18 3.16
N GLY A 248 -4.29 -6.03 2.70
CA GLY A 248 -3.64 -5.96 1.40
C GLY A 248 -4.08 -7.07 0.46
N SER A 249 -3.14 -7.54 -0.34
CA SER A 249 -3.39 -8.64 -1.29
C SER A 249 -2.15 -9.50 -1.51
N VAL A 250 -2.38 -10.70 -2.00
CA VAL A 250 -1.35 -11.56 -2.59
C VAL A 250 -1.67 -11.81 -4.05
N VAL A 251 -0.65 -11.95 -4.89
CA VAL A 251 -0.86 -12.30 -6.30
C VAL A 251 -1.18 -13.79 -6.37
N ALA A 252 -2.40 -14.10 -6.82
CA ALA A 252 -2.90 -15.47 -6.95
C ALA A 252 -2.53 -16.07 -8.32
N ASP A 253 -2.55 -15.25 -9.36
CA ASP A 253 -2.24 -15.64 -10.73
C ASP A 253 -1.29 -14.60 -11.36
N PRO A 254 0.03 -14.87 -11.37
CA PRO A 254 1.01 -13.93 -11.94
C PRO A 254 0.81 -13.64 -13.42
N ASP A 255 0.33 -14.59 -14.21
CA ASP A 255 0.11 -14.38 -15.64
C ASP A 255 -1.04 -13.42 -15.89
N LYS A 256 -2.15 -13.57 -15.16
CA LYS A 256 -3.27 -12.63 -15.22
C LYS A 256 -2.87 -11.25 -14.70
N ALA A 257 -2.11 -11.17 -13.61
CA ALA A 257 -1.64 -9.90 -13.08
C ALA A 257 -0.72 -9.19 -14.09
N ARG A 258 0.22 -9.90 -14.68
CA ARG A 258 1.13 -9.37 -15.73
C ARG A 258 0.35 -8.87 -16.94
N PHE A 259 -0.61 -9.68 -17.42
CA PHE A 259 -1.48 -9.30 -18.53
C PHE A 259 -2.27 -8.03 -18.21
N ALA A 260 -2.95 -7.97 -17.06
CA ALA A 260 -3.76 -6.85 -16.64
C ALA A 260 -2.95 -5.55 -16.55
N VAL A 261 -1.78 -5.59 -15.89
CA VAL A 261 -0.91 -4.42 -15.73
C VAL A 261 -0.41 -3.92 -17.09
N LYS A 262 0.09 -4.81 -17.94
CA LYS A 262 0.62 -4.46 -19.28
C LYS A 262 -0.46 -3.90 -20.22
N ASN A 263 -1.71 -4.24 -20.00
CA ASN A 263 -2.87 -3.74 -20.78
C ASN A 263 -3.56 -2.54 -20.12
N GLY A 264 -3.00 -1.98 -19.05
CA GLY A 264 -3.52 -0.78 -18.40
C GLY A 264 -4.86 -0.98 -17.70
N ALA A 265 -5.17 -2.19 -17.23
CA ALA A 265 -6.41 -2.45 -16.49
C ALA A 265 -6.45 -1.61 -15.21
N GLY A 266 -7.58 -0.90 -15.00
CA GLY A 266 -7.81 -0.12 -13.79
C GLY A 266 -8.20 -0.99 -12.60
N GLN A 267 -8.88 -2.10 -12.85
CA GLN A 267 -9.32 -3.09 -11.86
C GLN A 267 -9.02 -4.50 -12.36
N PHE A 268 -8.42 -5.34 -11.52
CA PHE A 268 -8.18 -6.75 -11.79
C PHE A 268 -8.30 -7.62 -10.52
N PHE A 269 -9.12 -7.14 -9.58
CA PHE A 269 -9.37 -7.81 -8.30
C PHE A 269 -10.18 -9.10 -8.50
N GLY A 270 -9.92 -10.10 -7.68
CA GLY A 270 -10.68 -11.33 -7.60
C GLY A 270 -10.17 -12.47 -8.48
N GLU A 271 -9.49 -12.17 -9.60
CA GLU A 271 -8.90 -13.23 -10.44
C GLU A 271 -7.37 -13.27 -10.35
N ALA A 272 -6.71 -12.11 -10.45
CA ALA A 272 -5.26 -12.00 -10.38
C ALA A 272 -4.75 -11.84 -8.96
N LEU A 273 -5.57 -11.24 -8.07
CA LEU A 273 -5.25 -10.99 -6.67
C LEU A 273 -6.23 -11.72 -5.74
N THR A 274 -5.70 -12.21 -4.62
CA THR A 274 -6.48 -12.64 -3.45
C THR A 274 -6.33 -11.59 -2.38
N MET A 275 -7.43 -11.11 -1.82
CA MET A 275 -7.40 -10.15 -0.72
C MET A 275 -6.94 -10.85 0.56
N ALA A 276 -6.04 -10.20 1.29
CA ALA A 276 -5.38 -10.75 2.48
C ALA A 276 -5.55 -9.81 3.66
N ALA A 277 -5.88 -10.34 4.83
CA ALA A 277 -5.98 -9.58 6.05
C ALA A 277 -5.14 -10.22 7.16
N LEU A 278 -4.21 -9.45 7.69
CA LEU A 278 -3.36 -9.84 8.81
C LEU A 278 -3.58 -8.86 9.96
N ARG A 279 -4.07 -9.38 11.09
CA ARG A 279 -4.29 -8.60 12.32
C ARG A 279 -3.03 -8.59 13.17
N ASN A 280 -2.82 -7.47 13.85
CA ASN A 280 -1.82 -7.40 14.92
C ASN A 280 -2.25 -8.34 16.05
N PRO A 281 -1.43 -9.32 16.43
CA PRO A 281 -1.79 -10.26 17.51
C PRO A 281 -1.85 -9.60 18.90
N GLU A 282 -1.34 -8.37 19.03
CA GLU A 282 -1.31 -7.60 20.28
C GLU A 282 -2.41 -6.50 20.34
N ALA A 283 -3.24 -6.36 19.28
CA ALA A 283 -4.29 -5.36 19.18
C ALA A 283 -5.61 -5.77 19.85
#